data_518cf109fc83bf039ebec36ab6e7e456
#
_entry.id   518cf109fc83bf039ebec36ab6e7e456
#
_cell.length_a   1.000
_cell.length_b   1.000
_cell.length_c   1.000
_cell.angle_alpha   90.00
_cell.angle_beta   90.00
_cell.angle_gamma   90.00
#
_symmetry.space_group_name_H-M   'P 1'
#
loop_
_entity.id
_entity.type
_entity.pdbx_description
1 polymer ?
#
loop_
_entity_poly.entity_id
_entity_poly.type
_entity_poly.pdbx_seq_one_letter_code
_entity_poly.pdbx_strand_id
1 'polypeptide(L)'
;MWSSNRKSRDVGRALPAFSPFGVSRICFGASRRTLTAAGSARPTFVMLIATVMLTACGFQLRGAASYPFTSVFVQRPAAYGVGTINVAGASAPVVPDVVASLAQNGVQIKTKIEDADFAIRFLQVFFDKRVLSLSGGGRAREFELEYRVRYEFVDAKGRDWGEPGEITIRRDFSFAESQALAKEGEERQLIRDMQLDAAAQILRRLQAVKKPS
;
A
#
# COMPACT_ATOMS: atom_id res chain seq x y z
N MET A 1 -46.91 38.30 10.90
CA MET A 1 -46.27 39.24 11.81
C MET A 1 -45.60 38.45 12.92
N TRP A 2 -44.34 38.11 12.75
CA TRP A 2 -43.51 37.66 13.87
C TRP A 2 -42.07 38.11 13.61
N SER A 3 -41.62 38.97 14.56
CA SER A 3 -40.44 39.77 14.53
C SER A 3 -39.20 38.92 14.90
N SER A 4 -38.19 39.05 14.05
CA SER A 4 -36.84 38.57 14.24
C SER A 4 -36.14 39.36 15.35
N ASN A 5 -35.59 38.68 16.34
CA ASN A 5 -34.61 39.30 17.23
C ASN A 5 -33.34 38.43 17.28
N ARG A 6 -32.37 38.84 16.45
CA ARG A 6 -31.01 38.25 16.39
C ARG A 6 -30.12 39.03 17.38
N LYS A 7 -29.85 38.44 18.52
CA LYS A 7 -28.87 38.93 19.48
C LYS A 7 -27.51 38.30 19.22
N SER A 8 -26.64 39.06 18.56
CA SER A 8 -25.21 38.73 18.41
C SER A 8 -24.56 38.74 19.80
N ARG A 9 -23.94 37.64 20.17
CA ARG A 9 -22.97 37.58 21.26
C ARG A 9 -21.58 37.44 20.66
N ASP A 10 -20.89 38.56 20.66
CA ASP A 10 -19.43 38.60 20.53
C ASP A 10 -18.81 37.92 21.76
N VAL A 11 -18.17 36.78 21.58
CA VAL A 11 -17.28 36.21 22.58
C VAL A 11 -15.87 36.30 22.02
N GLY A 12 -15.23 37.42 22.26
CA GLY A 12 -13.79 37.57 22.09
C GLY A 12 -13.05 36.63 23.01
N ARG A 13 -12.48 35.55 22.49
CA ARG A 13 -11.58 34.68 23.22
C ARG A 13 -10.15 35.03 22.81
N ALA A 14 -9.46 35.77 23.69
CA ALA A 14 -8.05 36.07 23.60
C ALA A 14 -7.24 34.75 23.61
N LEU A 15 -6.36 34.61 22.64
CA LEU A 15 -5.36 33.54 22.59
C LEU A 15 -4.25 33.84 23.61
N PRO A 16 -3.77 32.89 24.40
CA PRO A 16 -2.62 33.11 25.26
C PRO A 16 -1.32 33.19 24.43
N ALA A 17 -0.56 34.23 24.71
CA ALA A 17 0.75 34.47 24.13
C ALA A 17 1.70 33.30 24.46
N PHE A 18 2.27 32.71 23.42
CA PHE A 18 3.32 31.68 23.51
C PHE A 18 4.63 32.37 23.90
N SER A 19 5.13 32.13 25.08
CA SER A 19 6.40 32.59 25.60
C SER A 19 7.54 31.81 24.88
N PRO A 20 8.57 32.48 24.33
CA PRO A 20 9.69 31.76 23.75
C PRO A 20 10.58 31.22 24.86
N PHE A 21 10.79 29.92 24.85
CA PHE A 21 11.67 29.19 25.74
C PHE A 21 13.09 29.74 25.67
N GLY A 22 13.62 30.08 26.84
CA GLY A 22 14.97 30.59 27.03
C GLY A 22 16.04 29.60 26.58
N VAL A 23 16.91 30.09 25.70
CA VAL A 23 18.14 29.39 25.30
C VAL A 23 19.11 29.46 26.45
N SER A 24 19.23 28.39 27.23
CA SER A 24 20.29 28.20 28.19
C SER A 24 21.66 28.16 27.49
N ARG A 25 22.43 29.22 27.65
CA ARG A 25 23.84 29.25 27.25
C ARG A 25 24.63 28.30 28.17
N ILE A 26 24.98 27.13 27.66
CA ILE A 26 25.94 26.27 28.28
C ILE A 26 27.34 26.84 27.93
N CYS A 27 27.98 27.49 28.92
CA CYS A 27 29.38 27.87 28.83
C CYS A 27 30.23 26.61 28.87
N PHE A 28 30.71 26.16 27.73
CA PHE A 28 31.71 25.11 27.65
C PHE A 28 33.09 25.76 27.88
N GLY A 29 33.66 25.50 29.06
CA GLY A 29 35.00 25.90 29.43
C GLY A 29 36.04 25.32 28.47
N ALA A 30 36.78 26.20 27.81
CA ALA A 30 37.87 25.86 26.93
C ALA A 30 39.06 25.31 27.77
N SER A 31 39.13 24.01 27.93
CA SER A 31 40.36 23.34 28.39
C SER A 31 41.28 23.16 27.18
N ARG A 32 42.31 24.01 27.11
CA ARG A 32 43.41 23.86 26.16
C ARG A 32 44.21 22.60 26.51
N ARG A 33 43.90 21.48 25.90
CA ARG A 33 44.80 20.35 25.80
C ARG A 33 45.59 20.50 24.50
N THR A 34 46.87 20.76 24.62
CA THR A 34 47.85 20.68 23.54
C THR A 34 47.87 19.25 23.03
N LEU A 35 47.22 19.01 21.89
CA LEU A 35 47.40 17.78 21.13
C LEU A 35 48.63 17.95 20.25
N THR A 36 49.68 17.22 20.60
CA THR A 36 50.88 16.97 19.80
C THR A 36 50.52 16.54 18.40
N ALA A 37 51.18 17.14 17.42
CA ALA A 37 51.06 16.91 16.01
C ALA A 37 51.35 15.43 15.67
N ALA A 38 50.30 14.68 15.34
CA ALA A 38 50.38 13.44 14.59
C ALA A 38 49.85 13.71 13.17
N GLY A 39 50.71 13.50 12.20
CA GLY A 39 50.61 13.59 10.75
C GLY A 39 49.32 14.13 10.13
N SER A 40 49.42 15.25 9.44
CA SER A 40 48.30 15.87 8.69
C SER A 40 47.87 14.98 7.51
N ALA A 41 47.10 13.95 7.80
CA ALA A 41 46.26 13.36 6.76
C ALA A 41 45.25 14.45 6.35
N ARG A 42 45.46 15.01 5.15
CA ARG A 42 44.67 16.13 4.62
C ARG A 42 43.19 15.77 4.71
N PRO A 43 42.32 16.62 5.32
CA PRO A 43 40.90 16.32 5.50
C PRO A 43 40.18 15.98 4.18
N THR A 44 40.74 16.40 3.08
CA THR A 44 40.28 16.03 1.71
C THR A 44 40.38 14.53 1.43
N PHE A 45 41.36 13.81 1.99
CA PHE A 45 41.52 12.36 1.73
C PHE A 45 40.52 11.55 2.56
N VAL A 46 40.21 11.97 3.78
CA VAL A 46 39.15 11.35 4.61
C VAL A 46 37.78 11.58 4.01
N MET A 47 37.54 12.78 3.48
CA MET A 47 36.28 13.11 2.82
C MET A 47 36.07 12.31 1.50
N LEU A 48 37.18 12.09 0.77
CA LEU A 48 37.12 11.26 -0.46
C LEU A 48 36.82 9.79 -0.14
N ILE A 49 37.42 9.23 0.92
CA ILE A 49 37.14 7.85 1.35
C ILE A 49 35.70 7.73 1.86
N ALA A 50 35.17 8.71 2.59
CA ALA A 50 33.79 8.71 3.05
C ALA A 50 32.78 8.74 1.89
N THR A 51 33.04 9.52 0.83
CA THR A 51 32.18 9.55 -0.37
C THR A 51 32.23 8.22 -1.14
N VAL A 52 33.39 7.58 -1.24
CA VAL A 52 33.51 6.26 -1.90
C VAL A 52 32.80 5.17 -1.08
N MET A 53 32.83 5.23 0.24
CA MET A 53 32.09 4.27 1.09
C MET A 53 30.57 4.43 1.03
N LEU A 54 30.05 5.66 0.79
CA LEU A 54 28.60 5.87 0.61
C LEU A 54 28.08 5.32 -0.73
N THR A 55 28.91 5.27 -1.77
CA THR A 55 28.54 4.66 -3.06
C THR A 55 28.62 3.13 -3.06
N ALA A 56 29.32 2.53 -2.10
CA ALA A 56 29.45 1.07 -1.96
C ALA A 56 28.19 0.40 -1.37
N CYS A 57 27.26 1.16 -0.77
CA CYS A 57 25.95 0.66 -0.37
C CYS A 57 25.05 0.45 -1.60
N GLY A 58 25.35 -0.40 -2.55
CA GLY A 58 24.61 -0.76 -3.77
C GLY A 58 23.10 -0.55 -3.81
N PHE A 59 22.63 0.62 -3.35
CA PHE A 59 21.21 1.01 -3.37
C PHE A 59 20.82 1.30 -4.82
N GLN A 60 20.49 0.23 -5.55
CA GLN A 60 19.88 0.38 -6.87
C GLN A 60 18.40 0.73 -6.67
N LEU A 61 18.00 1.91 -7.13
CA LEU A 61 16.58 2.20 -7.32
C LEU A 61 16.00 1.07 -8.17
N ARG A 62 14.94 0.44 -7.70
CA ARG A 62 14.21 -0.56 -8.46
C ARG A 62 13.70 0.12 -9.73
N GLY A 63 14.34 -0.17 -10.86
CA GLY A 63 13.97 0.35 -12.18
C GLY A 63 12.54 -0.03 -12.53
N ALA A 64 12.02 0.53 -13.64
CA ALA A 64 10.71 0.17 -14.17
C ALA A 64 10.62 -1.35 -14.32
N ALA A 65 9.48 -1.91 -13.91
CA ALA A 65 9.23 -3.34 -14.01
C ALA A 65 9.25 -3.76 -15.49
N SER A 66 10.04 -4.78 -15.83
CA SER A 66 10.08 -5.35 -17.16
C SER A 66 9.08 -6.50 -17.27
N TYR A 67 8.24 -6.46 -18.30
CA TYR A 67 7.29 -7.52 -18.60
C TYR A 67 7.64 -8.20 -19.94
N PRO A 68 7.35 -9.50 -20.11
CA PRO A 68 7.65 -10.23 -21.35
C PRO A 68 6.67 -9.92 -22.52
N PHE A 69 5.79 -8.93 -22.34
CA PHE A 69 4.78 -8.49 -23.30
C PHE A 69 4.70 -6.96 -23.35
N THR A 70 4.23 -6.41 -24.46
CA THR A 70 4.08 -4.95 -24.65
C THR A 70 2.66 -4.49 -24.54
N SER A 71 1.68 -5.37 -24.79
CA SER A 71 0.26 -5.09 -24.71
C SER A 71 -0.49 -6.16 -23.94
N VAL A 72 -1.53 -5.75 -23.19
CA VAL A 72 -2.32 -6.63 -22.35
C VAL A 72 -3.81 -6.33 -22.45
N PHE A 73 -4.61 -7.39 -22.51
CA PHE A 73 -6.03 -7.35 -22.29
C PHE A 73 -6.34 -7.83 -20.87
N VAL A 74 -7.17 -7.10 -20.14
CA VAL A 74 -7.57 -7.48 -18.78
C VAL A 74 -9.05 -7.80 -18.75
N GLN A 75 -9.36 -9.09 -18.63
CA GLN A 75 -10.72 -9.56 -18.49
C GLN A 75 -11.13 -9.48 -17.01
N ARG A 76 -12.16 -8.70 -16.75
CA ARG A 76 -12.75 -8.59 -15.41
C ARG A 76 -13.56 -9.85 -15.09
N PRO A 77 -13.65 -10.25 -13.81
CA PRO A 77 -14.49 -11.38 -13.42
C PRO A 77 -15.97 -11.07 -13.72
N ALA A 78 -16.72 -12.09 -14.07
CA ALA A 78 -18.16 -11.97 -14.32
C ALA A 78 -18.94 -11.59 -13.05
N ALA A 79 -18.45 -12.00 -11.88
CA ALA A 79 -19.02 -11.68 -10.59
C ALA A 79 -17.94 -11.55 -9.52
N TYR A 80 -18.19 -10.67 -8.55
CA TYR A 80 -17.42 -10.58 -7.32
C TYR A 80 -18.18 -11.34 -6.23
N GLY A 81 -17.54 -12.33 -5.63
CA GLY A 81 -18.11 -13.07 -4.50
C GLY A 81 -17.91 -12.28 -3.20
N VAL A 82 -18.98 -12.19 -2.41
CA VAL A 82 -18.95 -11.69 -1.03
C VAL A 82 -19.38 -12.83 -0.13
N GLY A 83 -18.64 -13.05 0.95
CA GLY A 83 -18.91 -14.12 1.90
C GLY A 83 -20.02 -13.79 2.89
N THR A 84 -19.91 -14.37 4.08
CA THR A 84 -20.97 -14.42 5.10
C THR A 84 -21.41 -13.05 5.61
N ILE A 85 -20.51 -12.07 5.67
CA ILE A 85 -20.80 -10.71 6.15
C ILE A 85 -20.48 -9.71 5.06
N ASN A 86 -21.49 -8.97 4.63
CA ASN A 86 -21.31 -7.86 3.67
C ASN A 86 -20.59 -6.69 4.33
N VAL A 87 -19.46 -6.29 3.75
CA VAL A 87 -18.72 -5.11 4.18
C VAL A 87 -18.74 -4.09 3.06
N ALA A 88 -19.17 -2.88 3.38
CA ALA A 88 -19.20 -1.77 2.43
C ALA A 88 -17.78 -1.48 1.91
N GLY A 89 -17.58 -1.55 0.59
CA GLY A 89 -16.29 -1.36 -0.06
C GLY A 89 -15.46 -2.65 -0.27
N ALA A 90 -15.90 -3.79 0.25
CA ALA A 90 -15.22 -5.09 0.09
C ALA A 90 -15.19 -5.59 -1.36
N SER A 91 -16.10 -5.12 -2.19
CA SER A 91 -16.17 -5.43 -3.63
C SER A 91 -15.23 -4.58 -4.48
N ALA A 92 -14.33 -3.81 -3.88
CA ALA A 92 -13.37 -3.04 -4.65
C ALA A 92 -12.38 -4.00 -5.32
N PRO A 93 -12.35 -4.02 -6.63
CA PRO A 93 -11.60 -5.03 -7.36
C PRO A 93 -10.11 -4.72 -7.37
N VAL A 94 -9.29 -5.74 -7.24
CA VAL A 94 -7.84 -5.71 -7.50
C VAL A 94 -7.52 -5.29 -8.94
N VAL A 95 -8.46 -5.45 -9.85
CA VAL A 95 -8.30 -5.22 -11.30
C VAL A 95 -7.87 -3.80 -11.64
N PRO A 96 -8.49 -2.72 -11.14
CA PRO A 96 -8.03 -1.34 -11.41
C PRO A 96 -6.60 -1.09 -10.96
N ASP A 97 -6.17 -1.65 -9.84
CA ASP A 97 -4.80 -1.45 -9.32
C ASP A 97 -3.76 -2.15 -10.20
N VAL A 98 -4.09 -3.37 -10.69
CA VAL A 98 -3.24 -4.09 -11.65
C VAL A 98 -3.15 -3.32 -12.97
N VAL A 99 -4.29 -2.86 -13.51
CA VAL A 99 -4.34 -2.07 -14.76
C VAL A 99 -3.54 -0.78 -14.63
N ALA A 100 -3.75 -0.02 -13.55
CA ALA A 100 -3.03 1.23 -13.31
C ALA A 100 -1.51 1.00 -13.22
N SER A 101 -1.08 -0.05 -12.51
CA SER A 101 0.33 -0.38 -12.36
C SER A 101 0.97 -0.81 -13.69
N LEU A 102 0.27 -1.59 -14.50
CA LEU A 102 0.77 -1.98 -15.84
C LEU A 102 0.90 -0.78 -16.76
N ALA A 103 -0.10 0.12 -16.78
CA ALA A 103 -0.06 1.35 -17.57
C ALA A 103 1.10 2.28 -17.15
N GLN A 104 1.34 2.43 -15.83
CA GLN A 104 2.47 3.21 -15.29
C GLN A 104 3.83 2.64 -15.70
N ASN A 105 3.93 1.33 -15.92
CA ASN A 105 5.14 0.67 -16.40
C ASN A 105 5.23 0.60 -17.94
N GLY A 106 4.38 1.34 -18.66
CA GLY A 106 4.44 1.46 -20.12
C GLY A 106 3.77 0.33 -20.90
N VAL A 107 3.04 -0.57 -20.24
CA VAL A 107 2.28 -1.63 -20.92
C VAL A 107 1.00 -1.04 -21.49
N GLN A 108 0.72 -1.31 -22.78
CA GLN A 108 -0.49 -0.86 -23.45
C GLN A 108 -1.70 -1.70 -23.03
N ILE A 109 -2.74 -1.07 -22.49
CA ILE A 109 -3.99 -1.74 -22.14
C ILE A 109 -4.89 -1.78 -23.38
N LYS A 110 -5.24 -2.97 -23.83
CA LYS A 110 -6.13 -3.18 -24.98
C LYS A 110 -7.57 -3.47 -24.54
N THR A 111 -8.53 -3.10 -25.38
CA THR A 111 -9.95 -3.32 -25.14
C THR A 111 -10.45 -4.66 -25.68
N LYS A 112 -9.69 -5.27 -26.60
CA LYS A 112 -10.01 -6.56 -27.19
C LYS A 112 -8.84 -7.51 -27.02
N ILE A 113 -9.15 -8.79 -26.82
CA ILE A 113 -8.13 -9.82 -26.63
C ILE A 113 -7.30 -10.07 -27.91
N GLU A 114 -7.92 -9.89 -29.08
CA GLU A 114 -7.27 -10.12 -30.38
C GLU A 114 -6.15 -9.12 -30.67
N ASP A 115 -6.22 -7.92 -30.05
CA ASP A 115 -5.27 -6.83 -30.24
C ASP A 115 -4.13 -6.85 -29.19
N ALA A 116 -4.16 -7.81 -28.28
CA ALA A 116 -3.23 -7.90 -27.17
C ALA A 116 -2.26 -9.08 -27.34
N ASP A 117 -1.01 -8.89 -26.95
CA ASP A 117 -0.03 -9.98 -26.91
C ASP A 117 -0.33 -10.99 -25.79
N PHE A 118 -0.98 -10.51 -24.73
CA PHE A 118 -1.18 -11.22 -23.49
C PHE A 118 -2.53 -10.84 -22.86
N ALA A 119 -3.16 -11.78 -22.18
CA ALA A 119 -4.40 -11.51 -21.47
C ALA A 119 -4.34 -12.04 -20.03
N ILE A 120 -4.86 -11.23 -19.11
CA ILE A 120 -5.10 -11.62 -17.73
C ILE A 120 -6.61 -11.85 -17.59
N ARG A 121 -7.00 -13.06 -17.24
CA ARG A 121 -8.40 -13.38 -16.95
C ARG A 121 -8.57 -13.53 -15.45
N PHE A 122 -9.34 -12.65 -14.84
CA PHE A 122 -9.74 -12.80 -13.44
C PHE A 122 -10.95 -13.73 -13.40
N LEU A 123 -10.75 -14.93 -12.88
CA LEU A 123 -11.81 -15.96 -12.80
C LEU A 123 -12.74 -15.67 -11.63
N GLN A 124 -12.19 -15.30 -10.48
CA GLN A 124 -12.93 -15.02 -9.27
C GLN A 124 -12.18 -14.02 -8.40
N VAL A 125 -12.92 -13.08 -7.84
CA VAL A 125 -12.50 -12.24 -6.73
C VAL A 125 -13.51 -12.42 -5.62
N PHE A 126 -13.04 -12.83 -4.45
CA PHE A 126 -13.88 -13.17 -3.31
C PHE A 126 -13.35 -12.51 -2.06
N PHE A 127 -14.25 -11.93 -1.29
CA PHE A 127 -14.00 -11.37 0.02
C PHE A 127 -14.91 -12.01 1.06
N ASP A 128 -14.34 -12.41 2.18
CA ASP A 128 -15.08 -12.94 3.32
C ASP A 128 -14.65 -12.27 4.63
N LYS A 129 -15.61 -12.11 5.54
CA LYS A 129 -15.40 -11.67 6.90
C LYS A 129 -16.09 -12.66 7.82
N ARG A 130 -15.36 -13.24 8.73
CA ARG A 130 -15.89 -14.21 9.69
C ARG A 130 -15.47 -13.86 11.11
N VAL A 131 -16.31 -14.24 12.06
CA VAL A 131 -16.03 -14.09 13.48
C VAL A 131 -14.99 -15.14 13.87
N LEU A 132 -13.86 -14.69 14.43
CA LEU A 132 -12.78 -15.55 14.90
C LEU A 132 -12.96 -15.90 16.38
N SER A 133 -13.37 -14.92 17.21
CA SER A 133 -13.60 -15.13 18.62
C SER A 133 -14.78 -14.33 19.17
N LEU A 134 -15.39 -14.85 20.25
CA LEU A 134 -16.47 -14.22 20.97
C LEU A 134 -16.03 -13.85 22.38
N SER A 135 -16.61 -12.78 22.94
CA SER A 135 -16.53 -12.46 24.36
C SER A 135 -17.38 -13.42 25.20
N GLY A 136 -17.18 -13.45 26.52
CA GLY A 136 -18.02 -14.23 27.44
C GLY A 136 -19.51 -13.88 27.37
N GLY A 137 -19.89 -12.72 26.82
CA GLY A 137 -21.26 -12.31 26.55
C GLY A 137 -21.77 -12.64 25.14
N GLY A 138 -21.06 -13.44 24.35
CA GLY A 138 -21.46 -13.86 22.99
C GLY A 138 -21.29 -12.80 21.91
N ARG A 139 -20.59 -11.69 22.18
CA ARG A 139 -20.31 -10.63 21.20
C ARG A 139 -19.00 -10.89 20.49
N ALA A 140 -18.93 -10.57 19.21
CA ALA A 140 -17.71 -10.70 18.44
C ALA A 140 -16.58 -9.83 19.01
N ARG A 141 -15.40 -10.41 19.23
CA ARG A 141 -14.18 -9.73 19.69
C ARG A 141 -13.13 -9.63 18.59
N GLU A 142 -13.05 -10.64 17.76
CA GLU A 142 -12.07 -10.73 16.69
C GLU A 142 -12.75 -11.21 15.42
N PHE A 143 -12.33 -10.61 14.32
CA PHE A 143 -12.74 -11.00 12.97
C PHE A 143 -11.52 -11.39 12.17
N GLU A 144 -11.69 -12.35 11.27
CA GLU A 144 -10.77 -12.64 10.17
C GLU A 144 -11.36 -12.11 8.88
N LEU A 145 -10.55 -11.39 8.12
CA LEU A 145 -10.83 -10.96 6.76
C LEU A 145 -10.05 -11.88 5.82
N GLU A 146 -10.71 -12.45 4.83
CA GLU A 146 -10.09 -13.24 3.77
C GLU A 146 -10.38 -12.60 2.41
N TYR A 147 -9.32 -12.34 1.64
CA TYR A 147 -9.40 -11.85 0.27
C TYR A 147 -8.74 -12.85 -0.66
N ARG A 148 -9.51 -13.40 -1.61
CA ARG A 148 -9.07 -14.45 -2.51
C ARG A 148 -9.26 -14.01 -3.96
N VAL A 149 -8.22 -14.18 -4.77
CA VAL A 149 -8.22 -13.86 -6.19
C VAL A 149 -7.74 -15.07 -6.97
N ARG A 150 -8.57 -15.55 -7.91
CA ARG A 150 -8.19 -16.59 -8.87
C ARG A 150 -8.08 -15.96 -10.25
N TYR A 151 -7.01 -16.26 -10.96
CA TYR A 151 -6.73 -15.71 -12.27
C TYR A 151 -5.95 -16.71 -13.12
N GLU A 152 -5.95 -16.46 -14.43
CA GLU A 152 -5.15 -17.18 -15.40
C GLU A 152 -4.50 -16.21 -16.40
N PHE A 153 -3.44 -16.68 -17.02
CA PHE A 153 -2.68 -15.93 -18.00
C PHE A 153 -2.77 -16.66 -19.34
N VAL A 154 -3.24 -15.98 -20.38
CA VAL A 154 -3.41 -16.55 -21.69
C VAL A 154 -2.91 -15.62 -22.79
N ASP A 155 -2.67 -16.14 -23.98
CA ASP A 155 -2.43 -15.32 -25.17
C ASP A 155 -3.72 -14.98 -25.92
N ALA A 156 -3.59 -14.21 -27.01
CA ALA A 156 -4.72 -13.88 -27.89
C ALA A 156 -5.38 -15.11 -28.53
N LYS A 157 -4.67 -16.24 -28.60
CA LYS A 157 -5.17 -17.51 -29.16
C LYS A 157 -5.74 -18.44 -28.07
N GLY A 158 -5.79 -17.98 -26.83
CA GLY A 158 -6.29 -18.76 -25.68
C GLY A 158 -5.32 -19.83 -25.16
N ARG A 159 -4.03 -19.77 -25.54
CA ARG A 159 -3.03 -20.69 -24.99
C ARG A 159 -2.56 -20.19 -23.63
N ASP A 160 -2.44 -21.09 -22.69
CA ASP A 160 -2.02 -20.76 -21.35
C ASP A 160 -0.54 -20.34 -21.29
N TRP A 161 -0.27 -19.27 -20.52
CA TRP A 161 1.07 -18.82 -20.18
C TRP A 161 1.47 -19.29 -18.76
N GLY A 162 1.05 -20.45 -18.37
CA GLY A 162 1.33 -21.06 -17.08
C GLY A 162 0.06 -21.59 -16.41
N GLU A 163 0.23 -22.15 -15.22
CA GLU A 163 -0.89 -22.67 -14.46
C GLU A 163 -1.76 -21.52 -13.90
N PRO A 164 -3.10 -21.74 -13.77
CA PRO A 164 -3.96 -20.80 -13.08
C PRO A 164 -3.45 -20.47 -11.68
N GLY A 165 -3.45 -19.19 -11.35
CA GLY A 165 -2.95 -18.72 -10.07
C GLY A 165 -4.08 -18.45 -9.08
N GLU A 166 -3.78 -18.71 -7.80
CA GLU A 166 -4.62 -18.27 -6.69
C GLU A 166 -3.77 -17.49 -5.70
N ILE A 167 -4.33 -16.40 -5.16
CA ILE A 167 -3.79 -15.59 -4.09
C ILE A 167 -4.84 -15.54 -3.01
N THR A 168 -4.46 -15.91 -1.79
CA THR A 168 -5.29 -15.78 -0.60
C THR A 168 -4.54 -14.96 0.43
N ILE A 169 -5.15 -13.87 0.86
CA ILE A 169 -4.62 -12.97 1.90
C ILE A 169 -5.59 -12.98 3.06
N ARG A 170 -5.06 -13.13 4.27
CA ARG A 170 -5.84 -13.10 5.51
C ARG A 170 -5.29 -12.03 6.44
N ARG A 171 -6.20 -11.37 7.16
CA ARG A 171 -5.90 -10.38 8.19
C ARG A 171 -6.90 -10.53 9.32
N ASP A 172 -6.39 -10.51 10.52
CA ASP A 172 -7.20 -10.53 11.73
C ASP A 172 -7.27 -9.12 12.31
N PHE A 173 -8.41 -8.73 12.87
CA PHE A 173 -8.51 -7.49 13.62
C PHE A 173 -9.44 -7.61 14.80
N SER A 174 -9.09 -6.94 15.88
CA SER A 174 -9.91 -6.88 17.09
C SER A 174 -11.02 -5.86 16.94
N PHE A 175 -12.20 -6.19 17.45
CA PHE A 175 -13.38 -5.32 17.45
C PHE A 175 -13.80 -4.99 18.89
N ALA A 176 -14.07 -3.71 19.13
CA ALA A 176 -14.65 -3.22 20.39
C ALA A 176 -15.83 -2.31 20.07
N GLU A 177 -17.02 -2.62 20.61
CA GLU A 177 -18.24 -1.84 20.37
C GLU A 177 -18.09 -0.36 20.75
N SER A 178 -17.36 -0.07 21.83
CA SER A 178 -17.09 1.31 22.27
C SER A 178 -16.31 2.15 21.26
N GLN A 179 -15.70 1.52 20.25
CA GLN A 179 -14.87 2.14 19.22
C GLN A 179 -15.36 1.80 17.81
N ALA A 180 -16.64 1.46 17.63
CA ALA A 180 -17.18 0.94 16.38
C ALA A 180 -16.82 1.78 15.15
N LEU A 181 -17.00 3.11 15.20
CA LEU A 181 -16.68 4.00 14.07
C LEU A 181 -15.18 4.00 13.70
N ALA A 182 -14.30 3.97 14.71
CA ALA A 182 -12.85 3.87 14.45
C ALA A 182 -12.50 2.51 13.84
N LYS A 183 -13.14 1.44 14.31
CA LYS A 183 -12.93 0.09 13.81
C LYS A 183 -13.46 -0.13 12.39
N GLU A 184 -14.52 0.54 11.99
CA GLU A 184 -14.97 0.55 10.59
C GLU A 184 -13.94 1.23 9.65
N GLY A 185 -13.26 2.27 10.13
CA GLY A 185 -12.17 2.90 9.41
C GLY A 185 -10.96 1.99 9.25
N GLU A 186 -10.57 1.31 10.33
CA GLU A 186 -9.48 0.31 10.33
C GLU A 186 -9.78 -0.85 9.39
N GLU A 187 -10.99 -1.39 9.43
CA GLU A 187 -11.44 -2.47 8.56
C GLU A 187 -11.33 -2.09 7.07
N ARG A 188 -11.84 -0.90 6.69
CA ARG A 188 -11.72 -0.41 5.31
C ARG A 188 -10.27 -0.26 4.85
N GLN A 189 -9.40 0.19 5.73
CA GLN A 189 -7.97 0.31 5.43
C GLN A 189 -7.34 -1.07 5.24
N LEU A 190 -7.62 -2.04 6.12
CA LEU A 190 -7.14 -3.41 6.00
C LEU A 190 -7.57 -4.04 4.68
N ILE A 191 -8.84 -3.88 4.29
CA ILE A 191 -9.34 -4.38 3.01
C ILE A 191 -8.56 -3.75 1.83
N ARG A 192 -8.33 -2.43 1.88
CA ARG A 192 -7.57 -1.75 0.83
C ARG A 192 -6.14 -2.25 0.74
N ASP A 193 -5.48 -2.45 1.88
CA ASP A 193 -4.12 -2.98 1.94
C ASP A 193 -4.05 -4.41 1.40
N MET A 194 -5.06 -5.27 1.70
CA MET A 194 -5.16 -6.62 1.14
C MET A 194 -5.31 -6.60 -0.39
N GLN A 195 -6.07 -5.67 -0.93
CA GLN A 195 -6.23 -5.50 -2.38
C GLN A 195 -4.92 -5.09 -3.06
N LEU A 196 -4.20 -4.14 -2.46
CA LEU A 196 -2.89 -3.69 -2.95
C LEU A 196 -1.84 -4.82 -2.87
N ASP A 197 -1.85 -5.59 -1.78
CA ASP A 197 -1.00 -6.77 -1.64
C ASP A 197 -1.28 -7.82 -2.73
N ALA A 198 -2.56 -8.09 -3.02
CA ALA A 198 -2.95 -9.01 -4.08
C ALA A 198 -2.49 -8.51 -5.45
N ALA A 199 -2.70 -7.22 -5.76
CA ALA A 199 -2.23 -6.62 -7.00
C ALA A 199 -0.70 -6.75 -7.14
N ALA A 200 0.05 -6.43 -6.08
CA ALA A 200 1.50 -6.54 -6.08
C ALA A 200 1.98 -8.00 -6.29
N GLN A 201 1.28 -8.98 -5.74
CA GLN A 201 1.59 -10.39 -5.96
C GLN A 201 1.33 -10.82 -7.41
N ILE A 202 0.21 -10.40 -8.01
CA ILE A 202 -0.10 -10.66 -9.42
C ILE A 202 0.98 -10.05 -10.32
N LEU A 203 1.34 -8.79 -10.10
CA LEU A 203 2.36 -8.09 -10.88
C LEU A 203 3.73 -8.78 -10.80
N ARG A 204 4.14 -9.28 -9.63
CA ARG A 204 5.37 -10.07 -9.48
C ARG A 204 5.32 -11.37 -10.29
N ARG A 205 4.18 -12.07 -10.29
CA ARG A 205 4.01 -13.29 -11.09
C ARG A 205 4.04 -12.99 -12.58
N LEU A 206 3.45 -11.86 -13.02
CA LEU A 206 3.49 -11.39 -14.42
C LEU A 206 4.92 -11.12 -14.92
N GLN A 207 5.80 -10.61 -14.06
CA GLN A 207 7.22 -10.42 -14.40
C GLN A 207 7.98 -11.74 -14.58
N ALA A 208 7.54 -12.79 -13.88
CA ALA A 208 8.17 -14.12 -13.89
C ALA A 208 7.61 -15.05 -14.98
N VAL A 209 6.50 -14.69 -15.61
CA VAL A 209 5.86 -15.49 -16.66
C VAL A 209 6.79 -15.60 -17.88
N LYS A 210 6.87 -16.80 -18.43
CA LYS A 210 7.60 -17.06 -19.68
C LYS A 210 6.61 -17.28 -20.82
N LYS A 211 6.96 -16.72 -21.99
CA LYS A 211 6.18 -16.96 -23.20
C LYS A 211 6.21 -18.46 -23.53
N PRO A 212 5.06 -19.09 -23.79
CA PRO A 212 5.02 -20.48 -24.25
C PRO A 212 5.76 -20.58 -25.60
N SER A 213 6.60 -21.59 -25.71
CA SER A 213 7.35 -21.94 -26.92
C SER A 213 6.45 -22.48 -28.04
#